data_8f9e1856f9d30b4ea9eed16e3dafafa0
#
_entry.id   8f9e1856f9d30b4ea9eed16e3dafafa0
#
_cell.length_a   1.000
_cell.length_b   1.000
_cell.length_c   1.000
_cell.angle_alpha   90.00
_cell.angle_beta   90.00
_cell.angle_gamma   90.00
#
_symmetry.space_group_name_H-M   'P 1'
#
loop_
_entity.id
_entity.type
_entity.pdbx_description
1 polymer ?
#
loop_
_entity_poly.entity_id
_entity_poly.type
_entity_poly.pdbx_seq_one_letter_code
_entity_poly.pdbx_strand_id
1 'polypeptide(L)'
;MERYIFRIRQDGLYILDINETNKKIEKIGKVLAKFEPEKILVVSSRIYGFKPVLAFGQKIGAKTITKRFIPGSLTNPNCEDFIEPEIVILTDPRADYQILREAGLAKIPVIALCDSENYLSNVDLVVPTNNKGKKALALVYYLIAREMLKAKGQIKEGEEPPFSIDDFKSKDEED
;
A
#
# COMPACT_ATOMS: atom_id res chain seq x y z
N MET A 1 -16.99 1.12 -0.30
CA MET A 1 -16.29 1.78 -1.45
C MET A 1 -17.16 2.75 -2.25
N GLU A 2 -18.48 2.71 -2.16
CA GLU A 2 -19.44 3.52 -2.97
C GLU A 2 -19.09 5.03 -3.07
N ARG A 3 -18.70 5.66 -1.97
CA ARG A 3 -18.31 7.09 -1.94
C ARG A 3 -17.09 7.46 -2.79
N TYR A 4 -16.34 6.48 -3.28
CA TYR A 4 -15.15 6.67 -4.14
C TYR A 4 -15.43 6.33 -5.60
N ILE A 5 -16.66 5.93 -5.93
CA ILE A 5 -17.08 5.59 -7.29
C ILE A 5 -17.55 6.90 -7.97
N PHE A 6 -16.91 7.25 -9.08
CA PHE A 6 -17.29 8.38 -9.90
C PHE A 6 -18.54 8.07 -10.73
N ARG A 7 -18.56 6.92 -11.39
CA ARG A 7 -19.72 6.42 -12.14
C ARG A 7 -19.61 4.92 -12.43
N ILE A 8 -20.75 4.35 -12.82
CA ILE A 8 -20.84 2.97 -13.29
C ILE A 8 -21.05 3.01 -14.82
N ARG A 9 -20.25 2.29 -15.58
CA ARG A 9 -20.42 2.10 -17.03
C ARG A 9 -21.59 1.19 -17.31
N GLN A 10 -22.11 1.21 -18.56
CA GLN A 10 -23.23 0.35 -18.99
C GLN A 10 -22.89 -1.15 -18.93
N ASP A 11 -21.63 -1.52 -19.04
CA ASP A 11 -21.10 -2.87 -18.89
C ASP A 11 -20.90 -3.32 -17.42
N GLY A 12 -21.35 -2.49 -16.44
CA GLY A 12 -21.24 -2.80 -15.02
C GLY A 12 -19.89 -2.47 -14.39
N LEU A 13 -18.94 -1.88 -15.14
CA LEU A 13 -17.63 -1.49 -14.61
C LEU A 13 -17.73 -0.24 -13.73
N TYR A 14 -17.22 -0.33 -12.51
CA TYR A 14 -17.10 0.80 -11.58
C TYR A 14 -15.86 1.62 -11.90
N ILE A 15 -16.03 2.93 -12.10
CA ILE A 15 -14.93 3.88 -12.33
C ILE A 15 -14.70 4.64 -11.03
N LEU A 16 -13.49 4.52 -10.47
CA LEU A 16 -13.08 5.22 -9.27
C LEU A 16 -12.77 6.70 -9.57
N ASP A 17 -12.98 7.57 -8.59
CA ASP A 17 -12.65 9.01 -8.72
C ASP A 17 -11.15 9.21 -8.50
N ILE A 18 -10.47 9.60 -9.58
CA ILE A 18 -9.02 9.88 -9.59
C ILE A 18 -8.67 11.05 -8.67
N ASN A 19 -9.53 12.04 -8.54
CA ASN A 19 -9.28 13.20 -7.67
C ASN A 19 -9.22 12.75 -6.20
N GLU A 20 -10.13 11.86 -5.80
CA GLU A 20 -10.10 11.29 -4.45
C GLU A 20 -8.88 10.38 -4.25
N THR A 21 -8.49 9.61 -5.25
CA THR A 21 -7.26 8.81 -5.20
C THR A 21 -6.04 9.70 -4.94
N ASN A 22 -5.88 10.80 -5.71
CA ASN A 22 -4.75 11.71 -5.56
C ASN A 22 -4.72 12.39 -4.18
N LYS A 23 -5.86 12.90 -3.70
CA LYS A 23 -5.99 13.49 -2.36
C LYS A 23 -5.60 12.50 -1.26
N LYS A 24 -6.00 11.23 -1.40
CA LYS A 24 -5.68 10.18 -0.44
C LYS A 24 -4.20 9.82 -0.46
N ILE A 25 -3.59 9.71 -1.63
CA ILE A 25 -2.15 9.46 -1.77
C ILE A 25 -1.34 10.57 -1.10
N GLU A 26 -1.67 11.84 -1.37
CA GLU A 26 -1.00 12.98 -0.75
C GLU A 26 -1.15 12.97 0.79
N LYS A 27 -2.37 12.73 1.29
CA LYS A 27 -2.64 12.62 2.72
C LYS A 27 -1.82 11.49 3.37
N ILE A 28 -1.76 10.34 2.71
CA ILE A 28 -1.02 9.16 3.21
C ILE A 28 0.47 9.43 3.20
N GLY A 29 1.02 10.08 2.18
CA GLY A 29 2.42 10.51 2.18
C GLY A 29 2.76 11.36 3.39
N LYS A 30 1.91 12.33 3.74
CA LYS A 30 2.06 13.18 4.94
C LYS A 30 1.95 12.38 6.26
N VAL A 31 1.08 11.37 6.29
CA VAL A 31 0.94 10.49 7.47
C VAL A 31 2.18 9.62 7.63
N LEU A 32 2.61 8.94 6.56
CA LEU A 32 3.78 8.05 6.59
C LEU A 32 5.08 8.78 6.92
N ALA A 33 5.19 10.05 6.54
CA ALA A 33 6.36 10.87 6.84
C ALA A 33 6.62 11.06 8.35
N LYS A 34 5.59 10.87 9.19
CA LYS A 34 5.68 10.98 10.65
C LYS A 34 6.27 9.73 11.32
N PHE A 35 6.30 8.63 10.61
CA PHE A 35 6.83 7.35 11.10
C PHE A 35 8.26 7.13 10.66
N GLU A 36 9.02 6.42 11.48
CA GLU A 36 10.33 5.92 11.09
C GLU A 36 10.16 4.84 10.00
N PRO A 37 11.00 4.83 8.96
CA PRO A 37 10.89 3.86 7.87
C PRO A 37 10.83 2.41 8.33
N GLU A 38 11.64 2.04 9.30
CA GLU A 38 11.74 0.68 9.85
C GLU A 38 10.47 0.23 10.61
N LYS A 39 9.63 1.19 10.99
CA LYS A 39 8.35 0.96 11.69
C LYS A 39 7.17 0.85 10.74
N ILE A 40 7.40 1.06 9.45
CA ILE A 40 6.39 0.89 8.40
C ILE A 40 6.50 -0.52 7.86
N LEU A 41 5.40 -1.27 7.90
CA LEU A 41 5.30 -2.59 7.30
C LEU A 41 4.45 -2.53 6.04
N VAL A 42 4.97 -2.98 4.91
CA VAL A 42 4.25 -3.03 3.63
C VAL A 42 4.07 -4.48 3.22
N VAL A 43 2.85 -4.86 2.91
CA VAL A 43 2.51 -6.25 2.65
C VAL A 43 1.76 -6.43 1.34
N SER A 44 2.09 -7.52 0.66
CA SER A 44 1.34 -8.00 -0.49
C SER A 44 1.41 -9.51 -0.62
N SER A 45 0.26 -10.17 -0.67
CA SER A 45 0.13 -11.58 -1.07
C SER A 45 -0.12 -11.72 -2.58
N ARG A 46 -0.40 -10.61 -3.29
CA ARG A 46 -0.59 -10.61 -4.74
C ARG A 46 0.74 -10.58 -5.48
N ILE A 47 0.90 -11.44 -6.47
CA ILE A 47 2.12 -11.57 -7.28
C ILE A 47 2.52 -10.23 -7.91
N TYR A 48 1.56 -9.52 -8.52
CA TYR A 48 1.81 -8.20 -9.14
C TYR A 48 2.15 -7.08 -8.15
N GLY A 49 1.90 -7.29 -6.87
CA GLY A 49 2.28 -6.39 -5.79
C GLY A 49 3.70 -6.64 -5.25
N PHE A 50 4.32 -7.79 -5.52
CA PHE A 50 5.62 -8.13 -4.94
C PHE A 50 6.71 -7.13 -5.32
N LYS A 51 6.89 -6.86 -6.61
CA LYS A 51 7.90 -5.93 -7.09
C LYS A 51 7.68 -4.51 -6.58
N PRO A 52 6.46 -3.91 -6.69
CA PRO A 52 6.19 -2.59 -6.14
C PRO A 52 6.46 -2.49 -4.64
N VAL A 53 6.06 -3.49 -3.85
CA VAL A 53 6.26 -3.53 -2.40
C VAL A 53 7.75 -3.62 -2.06
N LEU A 54 8.50 -4.51 -2.70
CA LEU A 54 9.95 -4.62 -2.50
C LEU A 54 10.68 -3.34 -2.89
N ALA A 55 10.33 -2.74 -4.03
CA ALA A 55 10.90 -1.47 -4.46
C ALA A 55 10.60 -0.34 -3.46
N PHE A 56 9.37 -0.26 -2.95
CA PHE A 56 9.00 0.71 -1.92
C PHE A 56 9.85 0.52 -0.66
N GLY A 57 9.99 -0.73 -0.17
CA GLY A 57 10.81 -1.04 0.99
C GLY A 57 12.28 -0.64 0.79
N GLN A 58 12.87 -0.95 -0.36
CA GLN A 58 14.26 -0.60 -0.68
C GLN A 58 14.49 0.92 -0.79
N LYS A 59 13.55 1.67 -1.38
CA LYS A 59 13.69 3.12 -1.59
C LYS A 59 13.40 3.94 -0.33
N ILE A 60 12.50 3.47 0.52
CA ILE A 60 12.06 4.18 1.73
C ILE A 60 12.73 3.64 2.99
N GLY A 61 13.19 2.39 2.99
CA GLY A 61 13.71 1.70 4.17
C GLY A 61 12.61 1.00 4.99
N ALA A 62 11.42 0.80 4.42
CA ALA A 62 10.32 0.12 5.09
C ALA A 62 10.50 -1.40 5.11
N LYS A 63 9.96 -2.06 6.13
CA LYS A 63 9.88 -3.52 6.17
C LYS A 63 8.85 -4.02 5.18
N THR A 64 9.13 -5.14 4.51
CA THR A 64 8.25 -5.69 3.49
C THR A 64 7.99 -7.16 3.71
N ILE A 65 6.75 -7.59 3.55
CA ILE A 65 6.35 -8.99 3.46
C ILE A 65 5.70 -9.21 2.11
N THR A 66 6.35 -10.01 1.29
CA THR A 66 5.82 -10.51 0.03
C THR A 66 5.60 -12.01 0.15
N LYS A 67 4.60 -12.56 -0.52
CA LYS A 67 4.16 -13.94 -0.40
C LYS A 67 3.26 -14.16 0.83
N ARG A 68 3.31 -15.37 1.40
CA ARG A 68 2.44 -15.78 2.50
C ARG A 68 2.88 -15.15 3.81
N PHE A 69 1.95 -14.51 4.49
CA PHE A 69 2.12 -14.03 5.86
C PHE A 69 2.04 -15.20 6.85
N ILE A 70 2.94 -15.21 7.82
CA ILE A 70 2.95 -16.21 8.90
C ILE A 70 2.02 -15.74 10.01
N PRO A 71 0.93 -16.46 10.31
CA PRO A 71 0.04 -16.10 11.40
C PRO A 71 0.77 -16.00 12.74
N GLY A 72 0.47 -14.94 13.50
CA GLY A 72 1.12 -14.68 14.77
C GLY A 72 2.28 -13.68 14.72
N SER A 73 2.77 -13.31 13.51
CA SER A 73 3.91 -12.39 13.37
C SER A 73 3.64 -10.98 13.92
N LEU A 74 2.39 -10.55 14.07
CA LEU A 74 2.02 -9.26 14.69
C LEU A 74 1.47 -9.41 16.12
N THR A 75 1.11 -10.61 16.54
CA THR A 75 0.37 -10.81 17.80
C THR A 75 1.06 -11.70 18.82
N ASN A 76 2.02 -12.52 18.40
CA ASN A 76 2.70 -13.46 19.27
C ASN A 76 4.21 -13.15 19.40
N PRO A 77 4.65 -12.57 20.53
CA PRO A 77 6.07 -12.24 20.76
C PRO A 77 7.04 -13.44 20.73
N ASN A 78 6.51 -14.67 20.89
CA ASN A 78 7.32 -15.89 20.84
C ASN A 78 7.49 -16.44 19.42
N CYS A 79 6.91 -15.78 18.41
CA CYS A 79 7.10 -16.16 17.01
C CYS A 79 8.48 -15.70 16.53
N GLU A 80 9.21 -16.57 15.80
CA GLU A 80 10.52 -16.21 15.23
C GLU A 80 10.46 -15.00 14.29
N ASP A 81 9.34 -14.87 13.55
CA ASP A 81 9.08 -13.78 12.62
C ASP A 81 8.28 -12.63 13.26
N PHE A 82 8.34 -12.46 14.58
CA PHE A 82 7.60 -11.39 15.25
C PHE A 82 8.08 -10.00 14.85
N ILE A 83 7.14 -9.14 14.48
CA ILE A 83 7.37 -7.76 14.04
C ILE A 83 6.41 -6.82 14.77
N GLU A 84 6.93 -5.70 15.24
CA GLU A 84 6.15 -4.62 15.86
C GLU A 84 6.19 -3.35 14.98
N PRO A 85 5.39 -3.27 13.92
CA PRO A 85 5.26 -2.05 13.14
C PRO A 85 4.34 -1.05 13.83
N GLU A 86 4.56 0.23 13.59
CA GLU A 86 3.65 1.30 14.05
C GLU A 86 2.53 1.57 13.04
N ILE A 87 2.71 1.16 11.79
CA ILE A 87 1.71 1.29 10.72
C ILE A 87 1.90 0.20 9.67
N VAL A 88 0.79 -0.29 9.12
CA VAL A 88 0.77 -1.33 8.09
C VAL A 88 0.14 -0.79 6.82
N ILE A 89 0.76 -1.10 5.66
CA ILE A 89 0.22 -0.81 4.33
C ILE A 89 -0.11 -2.14 3.66
N LEU A 90 -1.38 -2.36 3.32
CA LEU A 90 -1.87 -3.55 2.62
C LEU A 90 -2.14 -3.26 1.15
N THR A 91 -1.65 -4.14 0.28
CA THR A 91 -1.93 -4.05 -1.15
C THR A 91 -3.37 -4.44 -1.48
N ASP A 92 -3.94 -5.42 -0.80
CA ASP A 92 -5.33 -5.84 -0.96
C ASP A 92 -5.88 -6.40 0.35
N PRO A 93 -6.83 -5.71 1.00
CA PRO A 93 -7.38 -6.16 2.28
C PRO A 93 -8.09 -7.51 2.20
N ARG A 94 -8.52 -7.94 1.00
CA ARG A 94 -9.15 -9.25 0.81
C ARG A 94 -8.11 -10.37 0.74
N ALA A 95 -7.03 -10.17 -0.02
CA ALA A 95 -5.95 -11.15 -0.14
C ALA A 95 -5.12 -11.23 1.16
N ASP A 96 -4.91 -10.08 1.81
CA ASP A 96 -4.10 -9.91 3.01
C ASP A 96 -4.95 -9.90 4.30
N TYR A 97 -6.11 -10.60 4.28
CA TYR A 97 -7.10 -10.58 5.37
C TYR A 97 -6.51 -11.00 6.73
N GLN A 98 -5.59 -11.97 6.75
CA GLN A 98 -4.96 -12.44 7.99
C GLN A 98 -4.21 -11.30 8.70
N ILE A 99 -3.44 -10.52 7.95
CA ILE A 99 -2.69 -9.39 8.48
C ILE A 99 -3.64 -8.28 8.96
N LEU A 100 -4.67 -8.00 8.17
CA LEU A 100 -5.69 -7.01 8.52
C LEU A 100 -6.34 -7.35 9.87
N ARG A 101 -6.65 -8.63 10.09
CA ARG A 101 -7.21 -9.11 11.35
C ARG A 101 -6.22 -8.97 12.51
N GLU A 102 -4.97 -9.38 12.33
CA GLU A 102 -3.94 -9.30 13.37
C GLU A 102 -3.57 -7.86 13.70
N ALA A 103 -3.45 -6.98 12.71
CA ALA A 103 -3.24 -5.56 12.93
C ALA A 103 -4.38 -4.93 13.75
N GLY A 104 -5.63 -5.31 13.47
CA GLY A 104 -6.78 -4.88 14.25
C GLY A 104 -6.73 -5.36 15.71
N LEU A 105 -6.29 -6.61 15.97
CA LEU A 105 -6.09 -7.14 17.32
C LEU A 105 -4.95 -6.44 18.07
N ALA A 106 -3.85 -6.16 17.37
CA ALA A 106 -2.68 -5.45 17.90
C ALA A 106 -2.89 -3.92 17.97
N LYS A 107 -4.04 -3.41 17.50
CA LYS A 107 -4.37 -1.97 17.41
C LYS A 107 -3.36 -1.16 16.60
N ILE A 108 -2.80 -1.77 15.57
CA ILE A 108 -1.89 -1.11 14.63
C ILE A 108 -2.72 -0.49 13.51
N PRO A 109 -2.55 0.81 13.20
CA PRO A 109 -3.27 1.48 12.13
C PRO A 109 -2.95 0.89 10.76
N VAL A 110 -3.98 0.73 9.94
CA VAL A 110 -3.91 0.09 8.63
C VAL A 110 -4.27 1.05 7.52
N ILE A 111 -3.36 1.19 6.55
CA ILE A 111 -3.60 1.79 5.24
C ILE A 111 -3.84 0.67 4.24
N ALA A 112 -4.88 0.74 3.42
CA ALA A 112 -5.12 -0.27 2.40
C ALA A 112 -5.41 0.33 1.02
N LEU A 113 -4.85 -0.30 -0.01
CA LEU A 113 -5.20 -0.06 -1.41
C LEU A 113 -6.48 -0.84 -1.70
N CYS A 114 -7.57 -0.13 -1.99
CA CYS A 114 -8.88 -0.74 -2.12
C CYS A 114 -9.48 -0.49 -3.51
N ASP A 115 -9.87 -1.57 -4.17
CA ASP A 115 -10.69 -1.55 -5.38
C ASP A 115 -12.19 -1.48 -5.00
N SER A 116 -13.04 -1.31 -5.99
CA SER A 116 -14.50 -1.18 -5.84
C SER A 116 -15.16 -2.32 -5.05
N GLU A 117 -14.61 -3.54 -5.12
CA GLU A 117 -15.15 -4.74 -4.47
C GLU A 117 -14.66 -4.98 -3.03
N ASN A 118 -13.71 -4.17 -2.53
CA ASN A 118 -13.15 -4.38 -1.22
C ASN A 118 -14.06 -3.88 -0.08
N TYR A 119 -14.07 -4.62 1.02
CA TYR A 119 -14.66 -4.19 2.27
C TYR A 119 -13.66 -3.37 3.07
N LEU A 120 -14.15 -2.37 3.81
CA LEU A 120 -13.33 -1.41 4.54
C LEU A 120 -13.24 -1.69 6.06
N SER A 121 -13.72 -2.84 6.52
CA SER A 121 -13.64 -3.23 7.94
C SER A 121 -12.19 -3.34 8.38
N ASN A 122 -11.86 -2.75 9.52
CA ASN A 122 -10.51 -2.67 10.10
C ASN A 122 -9.47 -1.91 9.23
N VAL A 123 -9.92 -1.10 8.28
CA VAL A 123 -9.04 -0.21 7.50
C VAL A 123 -9.23 1.22 7.97
N ASP A 124 -8.16 1.86 8.42
CA ASP A 124 -8.19 3.23 8.94
C ASP A 124 -8.09 4.27 7.83
N LEU A 125 -7.21 4.03 6.86
CA LEU A 125 -7.03 4.90 5.70
C LEU A 125 -7.11 4.10 4.40
N VAL A 126 -7.96 4.56 3.49
CA VAL A 126 -8.21 3.93 2.19
C VAL A 126 -7.58 4.73 1.07
N VAL A 127 -6.86 4.05 0.17
CA VAL A 127 -6.48 4.55 -1.15
C VAL A 127 -7.39 3.89 -2.18
N PRO A 128 -8.39 4.59 -2.70
CA PRO A 128 -9.23 4.02 -3.76
C PRO A 128 -8.41 3.89 -5.04
N THR A 129 -8.14 2.67 -5.48
CA THR A 129 -7.32 2.40 -6.66
C THR A 129 -7.54 0.98 -7.17
N ASN A 130 -7.14 0.74 -8.41
CA ASN A 130 -7.05 -0.62 -8.94
C ASN A 130 -5.85 -1.34 -8.28
N ASN A 131 -6.15 -2.28 -7.39
CA ASN A 131 -5.15 -3.08 -6.67
C ASN A 131 -4.83 -4.44 -7.33
N LYS A 132 -5.26 -4.64 -8.58
CA LYS A 132 -5.05 -5.88 -9.34
C LYS A 132 -4.06 -5.70 -10.50
N GLY A 133 -3.99 -4.51 -11.07
CA GLY A 133 -3.19 -4.22 -12.26
C GLY A 133 -1.70 -3.99 -11.96
N LYS A 134 -0.79 -4.65 -12.72
CA LYS A 134 0.67 -4.45 -12.63
C LYS A 134 1.07 -2.98 -12.68
N LYS A 135 0.59 -2.25 -13.70
CA LYS A 135 0.90 -0.83 -13.93
C LYS A 135 0.30 0.08 -12.85
N ALA A 136 -0.92 -0.24 -12.41
CA ALA A 136 -1.60 0.54 -11.39
C ALA A 136 -0.88 0.45 -10.04
N LEU A 137 -0.50 -0.74 -9.60
CA LEU A 137 0.24 -0.96 -8.36
C LEU A 137 1.61 -0.27 -8.40
N ALA A 138 2.36 -0.40 -9.51
CA ALA A 138 3.64 0.27 -9.67
C ALA A 138 3.50 1.79 -9.53
N LEU A 139 2.51 2.40 -10.20
CA LEU A 139 2.26 3.83 -10.14
C LEU A 139 1.87 4.29 -8.74
N VAL A 140 0.96 3.58 -8.08
CA VAL A 140 0.47 3.97 -6.75
C VAL A 140 1.57 3.92 -5.70
N TYR A 141 2.36 2.84 -5.66
CA TYR A 141 3.50 2.75 -4.74
C TYR A 141 4.57 3.81 -5.02
N TYR A 142 4.86 4.08 -6.30
CA TYR A 142 5.74 5.19 -6.69
C TYR A 142 5.22 6.54 -6.18
N LEU A 143 3.93 6.83 -6.36
CA LEU A 143 3.34 8.09 -5.91
C LEU A 143 3.33 8.22 -4.39
N ILE A 144 3.01 7.15 -3.65
CA ILE A 144 3.07 7.15 -2.17
C ILE A 144 4.50 7.41 -1.70
N ALA A 145 5.50 6.74 -2.30
CA ALA A 145 6.90 6.97 -1.98
C ALA A 145 7.33 8.42 -2.24
N ARG A 146 6.95 8.97 -3.39
CA ARG A 146 7.24 10.36 -3.77
C ARG A 146 6.63 11.35 -2.78
N GLU A 147 5.35 11.20 -2.44
CA GLU A 147 4.66 12.11 -1.51
C GLU A 147 5.22 11.98 -0.08
N MET A 148 5.66 10.79 0.34
CA MET A 148 6.32 10.61 1.61
C MET A 148 7.68 11.35 1.66
N LEU A 149 8.50 11.25 0.60
CA LEU A 149 9.78 11.96 0.52
C LEU A 149 9.61 13.49 0.47
N LYS A 150 8.59 13.98 -0.23
CA LYS A 150 8.21 15.41 -0.21
C LYS A 150 7.84 15.86 1.21
N ALA A 151 7.00 15.09 1.89
CA ALA A 151 6.56 15.43 3.25
C ALA A 151 7.69 15.38 4.27
N LYS A 152 8.75 14.57 4.03
CA LYS A 152 10.01 14.57 4.80
C LYS A 152 10.96 15.68 4.43
N GLY A 153 10.67 16.50 3.41
CA GLY A 153 11.53 17.57 2.93
C GLY A 153 12.79 17.10 2.18
N GLN A 154 12.83 15.83 1.77
CA GLN A 154 13.95 15.26 1.02
C GLN A 154 13.86 15.58 -0.49
N ILE A 155 12.70 15.97 -0.97
CA ILE A 155 12.43 16.38 -2.36
C ILE A 155 11.62 17.67 -2.32
N LYS A 156 11.98 18.66 -3.16
CA LYS A 156 11.21 19.91 -3.32
C LYS A 156 9.97 19.68 -4.19
N GLU A 157 9.00 20.58 -4.08
CA GLU A 157 7.86 20.56 -4.99
C GLU A 157 8.35 20.78 -6.43
N GLY A 158 7.98 19.82 -7.32
CA GLY A 158 8.41 19.86 -8.73
C GLY A 158 9.67 19.06 -9.06
N GLU A 159 10.43 18.60 -8.06
CA GLU A 159 11.54 17.69 -8.29
C GLU A 159 11.06 16.24 -8.40
N GLU A 160 11.69 15.48 -9.30
CA GLU A 160 11.48 14.03 -9.40
C GLU A 160 12.25 13.31 -8.31
N PRO A 161 11.69 12.21 -7.75
CA PRO A 161 12.38 11.41 -6.76
C PRO A 161 13.61 10.72 -7.40
N PRO A 162 14.61 10.27 -6.61
CA PRO A 162 15.80 9.59 -7.08
C PRO A 162 15.54 8.15 -7.59
N PHE A 163 14.32 7.87 -8.01
CA PHE A 163 13.87 6.59 -8.55
C PHE A 163 12.77 6.80 -9.59
N SER A 164 12.65 5.88 -10.54
CA SER A 164 11.66 5.92 -11.61
C SER A 164 10.46 4.98 -11.34
N ILE A 165 9.38 5.17 -12.10
CA ILE A 165 8.24 4.24 -12.08
C ILE A 165 8.68 2.83 -12.53
N ASP A 166 9.68 2.73 -13.40
CA ASP A 166 10.18 1.45 -13.92
C ASP A 166 10.82 0.58 -12.83
N ASP A 167 11.36 1.19 -11.77
CA ASP A 167 11.87 0.46 -10.60
C ASP A 167 10.76 -0.34 -9.88
N PHE A 168 9.52 0.13 -9.97
CA PHE A 168 8.34 -0.48 -9.36
C PHE A 168 7.59 -1.44 -10.29
N LYS A 169 7.87 -1.44 -11.60
CA LYS A 169 7.18 -2.32 -12.54
C LYS A 169 7.65 -3.76 -12.37
N SER A 170 6.72 -4.69 -12.31
CA SER A 170 7.02 -6.10 -12.46
C SER A 170 7.50 -6.33 -13.89
N LYS A 171 8.67 -6.95 -14.07
CA LYS A 171 9.10 -7.43 -15.39
C LYS A 171 8.04 -8.40 -15.86
N ASP A 172 7.67 -8.31 -17.13
CA ASP A 172 6.97 -9.40 -17.78
C ASP A 172 7.98 -10.55 -17.80
N GLU A 173 7.69 -11.64 -17.10
CA GLU A 173 8.35 -12.91 -17.36
C GLU A 173 7.91 -13.27 -18.77
N GLU A 174 8.78 -13.02 -19.72
CA GLU A 174 8.74 -13.71 -20.99
C GLU A 174 8.88 -15.18 -20.65
N ASP A 175 7.89 -15.98 -21.08
CA ASP A 175 7.72 -17.42 -20.93
C ASP A 175 9.02 -18.23 -21.01
#